data_5569e57b1c8c2dbdd029a4559fc80f9d
#
_entry.id   5569e57b1c8c2dbdd029a4559fc80f9d
#
_cell.length_a   1.000
_cell.length_b   1.000
_cell.length_c   1.000
_cell.angle_alpha   90.00
_cell.angle_beta   90.00
_cell.angle_gamma   90.00
#
_symmetry.space_group_name_H-M   'P 1'
#
loop_
_entity.id
_entity.type
_entity.pdbx_description
1 polymer ?
#
loop_
_entity_poly.entity_id
_entity_poly.type
_entity_poly.pdbx_seq_one_letter_code
_entity_poly.pdbx_strand_id
1 'polypeptide(L)'
;GLLDGSLQPLDQTFLLHSRPGAKRTIYLNFKGATLTGTAWNSSGASLTALPFDLDGLPYSFNTTELQRIQYIWQRVAEDYAPFDVDVTTEAVPLDLISRSSSTDDVFGTTVLITNSTGVYSCSCGGVAYLGVFDDTRDFYKPALVFYNQLGAGNEKYVAEAISHEAGHNMGLSHDGTATANYYSGQGSGTTGWAPIMGVGYYQALVQWSKGEYTGANNLQDDYAVMQSYGLPLRTDDHGNTAATATLLTGSASGGISTLASQGVIERPTDVDVFAFAAAAGTASFTVSPAARSANLDAWVSLRDAAGNLLANINPADALNASFSVVLPASGTYYLAVQGTGKGDPLTTGYSNYGSVGQYSLTASVPTPGNQAPVAVIAASTLRATAPVSVSFSGTASNDVDGSIVAYDWNFGDGTMASGAATSHAYSSPGSYSVQLRVTDNGGLSAASAVTVTVDAPVLLANMRVADIAMSLSVSRTGSAKAGAAVKVLDAKGLPVAGATVAGSWSGLSTSSSSVITDTTGVARFSSGSSRATTGSFTFTVNNVTRSGYTYVPLSNTETRDTIAR
;
A
#
# COMPACT_ATOMS: atom_id res chain seq x y z
N GLY A 1 6.73 24.78 7.56
CA GLY A 1 6.50 23.44 6.99
C GLY A 1 7.75 22.85 6.36
N LEU A 2 7.73 21.58 6.03
CA LEU A 2 8.88 20.88 5.44
C LEU A 2 9.22 21.43 4.05
N LEU A 3 8.22 21.71 3.22
CA LEU A 3 8.43 22.15 1.85
C LEU A 3 8.92 23.59 1.72
N ASP A 4 8.33 24.52 2.48
CA ASP A 4 8.62 25.95 2.41
C ASP A 4 9.67 26.43 3.42
N GLY A 5 10.15 25.54 4.31
CA GLY A 5 11.12 25.83 5.35
C GLY A 5 10.60 26.76 6.46
N SER A 6 9.30 27.04 6.50
CA SER A 6 8.71 27.84 7.57
C SER A 6 8.76 27.09 8.91
N LEU A 7 8.92 27.86 9.99
CA LEU A 7 8.89 27.30 11.34
C LEU A 7 7.45 27.16 11.83
N GLN A 8 7.22 26.13 12.63
CA GLN A 8 6.03 26.01 13.45
C GLN A 8 6.12 26.99 14.66
N PRO A 9 5.00 27.32 15.32
CA PRO A 9 5.04 28.01 16.59
C PRO A 9 6.04 27.37 17.55
N LEU A 10 6.83 28.16 18.27
CA LEU A 10 7.96 27.63 19.05
C LEU A 10 7.54 26.67 20.17
N ASP A 11 6.33 26.78 20.67
CA ASP A 11 5.73 25.84 21.64
C ASP A 11 5.44 24.47 21.03
N GLN A 12 5.44 24.35 19.69
CA GLN A 12 5.27 23.11 18.96
C GLN A 12 6.60 22.41 18.63
N THR A 13 7.75 23.00 19.00
CA THR A 13 9.08 22.47 18.63
C THR A 13 9.29 21.00 19.04
N PHE A 14 8.69 20.55 20.12
CA PHE A 14 8.78 19.17 20.61
C PHE A 14 7.53 18.33 20.31
N LEU A 15 6.76 18.71 19.28
CA LEU A 15 5.57 18.02 18.79
C LEU A 15 5.59 17.89 17.26
N LEU A 16 6.78 17.89 16.65
CA LEU A 16 6.94 17.85 15.20
C LEU A 16 6.91 16.41 14.71
N HIS A 17 6.19 16.18 13.64
CA HIS A 17 6.08 14.90 12.95
C HIS A 17 6.23 15.09 11.45
N SER A 18 7.07 14.28 10.81
CA SER A 18 7.21 14.29 9.35
C SER A 18 6.14 13.45 8.66
N ARG A 19 5.70 12.36 9.31
CA ARG A 19 4.70 11.42 8.78
C ARG A 19 3.89 10.77 9.92
N PRO A 20 2.94 11.49 10.51
CA PRO A 20 2.11 10.97 11.58
C PRO A 20 1.41 9.67 11.18
N GLY A 21 1.46 8.67 12.04
CA GLY A 21 0.83 7.37 11.82
C GLY A 21 1.68 6.34 11.05
N ALA A 22 2.90 6.68 10.64
CA ALA A 22 3.85 5.68 10.15
C ALA A 22 4.17 4.65 11.24
N LYS A 23 4.37 3.39 10.84
CA LYS A 23 4.69 2.30 11.78
C LYS A 23 6.15 2.29 12.23
N ARG A 24 6.99 3.09 11.61
CA ARG A 24 8.41 3.25 11.95
C ARG A 24 8.62 4.64 12.52
N THR A 25 9.50 4.78 13.49
CA THR A 25 9.77 6.06 14.17
C THR A 25 11.27 6.31 14.31
N ILE A 26 11.69 7.52 13.96
CA ILE A 26 13.00 8.06 14.34
C ILE A 26 12.74 9.21 15.31
N TYR A 27 12.95 8.95 16.60
CA TYR A 27 12.76 9.97 17.63
C TYR A 27 14.04 10.78 17.84
N LEU A 28 13.97 12.07 17.60
CA LEU A 28 15.07 13.03 17.83
C LEU A 28 14.96 13.58 19.26
N ASN A 29 15.74 13.03 20.17
CA ASN A 29 15.72 13.44 21.57
C ASN A 29 16.71 14.58 21.83
N PHE A 30 16.20 15.80 21.92
CA PHE A 30 16.97 17.00 22.31
C PHE A 30 16.89 17.29 23.81
N LYS A 31 16.06 16.57 24.58
CA LYS A 31 15.78 16.85 26.00
C LYS A 31 16.72 16.13 26.95
N GLY A 32 17.68 15.38 26.42
CA GLY A 32 18.59 14.58 27.23
C GLY A 32 17.96 13.28 27.74
N ALA A 33 18.78 12.44 28.34
CA ALA A 33 18.36 11.16 28.91
C ALA A 33 19.34 10.61 29.93
N THR A 34 18.87 9.72 30.79
CA THR A 34 19.73 8.86 31.60
C THR A 34 19.81 7.48 30.95
N LEU A 35 20.98 7.06 30.52
CA LEU A 35 21.22 5.76 29.89
C LEU A 35 21.56 4.73 30.97
N THR A 36 20.78 3.66 31.01
CA THR A 36 20.96 2.52 31.92
C THR A 36 20.69 1.22 31.17
N GLY A 37 21.50 0.19 31.41
CA GLY A 37 21.28 -1.11 30.78
C GLY A 37 21.53 -1.14 29.26
N THR A 38 22.30 -0.20 28.74
CA THR A 38 22.67 -0.10 27.33
C THR A 38 24.15 -0.48 27.11
N ALA A 39 24.53 -0.72 25.87
CA ALA A 39 25.93 -0.95 25.50
C ALA A 39 26.82 0.26 25.80
N TRP A 40 26.26 1.47 25.88
CA TRP A 40 26.99 2.70 26.21
C TRP A 40 27.45 2.75 27.67
N ASN A 41 26.75 2.08 28.57
CA ASN A 41 27.06 2.01 29.99
C ASN A 41 27.27 0.58 30.50
N SER A 42 27.92 -0.27 29.70
CA SER A 42 28.19 -1.68 30.01
C SER A 42 29.03 -1.91 31.27
N SER A 43 29.71 -0.86 31.80
CA SER A 43 30.37 -0.86 33.10
C SER A 43 29.43 -0.85 34.31
N GLY A 44 28.10 -0.73 34.09
CA GLY A 44 27.06 -0.73 35.12
C GLY A 44 26.72 0.63 35.72
N ALA A 45 27.52 1.68 35.48
CA ALA A 45 27.19 3.05 35.90
C ALA A 45 26.17 3.68 34.93
N SER A 46 25.19 4.42 35.44
CA SER A 46 24.31 5.23 34.60
C SER A 46 25.08 6.41 33.98
N LEU A 47 24.76 6.74 32.70
CA LEU A 47 25.28 7.91 32.02
C LEU A 47 24.19 8.97 31.90
N THR A 48 24.47 10.20 32.28
CA THR A 48 23.53 11.32 32.12
C THR A 48 23.92 12.14 30.90
N ALA A 49 23.09 12.03 29.84
CA ALA A 49 23.19 12.86 28.66
C ALA A 49 22.37 14.14 28.87
N LEU A 50 23.04 15.28 28.83
CA LEU A 50 22.38 16.59 28.99
C LEU A 50 21.56 16.95 27.74
N PRO A 51 20.54 17.79 27.88
CA PRO A 51 19.80 18.37 26.76
C PRO A 51 20.71 19.13 25.77
N PHE A 52 20.18 19.34 24.56
CA PHE A 52 20.76 20.28 23.59
C PHE A 52 20.77 21.67 24.15
N ASP A 53 21.93 22.31 24.17
CA ASP A 53 22.18 23.57 24.91
C ASP A 53 23.23 24.40 24.18
N LEU A 54 22.91 25.63 23.85
CA LEU A 54 23.81 26.57 23.17
C LEU A 54 24.21 27.76 24.05
N ASP A 55 23.55 27.96 25.19
CA ASP A 55 23.76 29.13 26.05
C ASP A 55 24.28 28.79 27.46
N GLY A 56 24.47 27.50 27.77
CA GLY A 56 24.93 27.02 29.07
C GLY A 56 23.81 26.82 30.10
N LEU A 57 22.56 26.77 29.64
CA LEU A 57 21.36 26.56 30.47
C LEU A 57 20.59 25.30 30.07
N PRO A 58 21.15 24.09 30.24
CA PRO A 58 20.72 22.86 29.57
C PRO A 58 19.29 22.41 29.92
N TYR A 59 18.65 22.97 30.92
CA TYR A 59 17.29 22.62 31.33
C TYR A 59 16.23 23.61 30.88
N SER A 60 16.60 24.57 30.03
CA SER A 60 15.69 25.53 29.39
C SER A 60 16.04 25.69 27.93
N PHE A 61 15.05 25.96 27.09
CA PHE A 61 15.28 26.18 25.65
C PHE A 61 14.90 27.61 25.31
N ASN A 62 15.88 28.39 24.86
CA ASN A 62 15.64 29.73 24.33
C ASN A 62 15.12 29.73 22.90
N THR A 63 14.70 30.86 22.36
CA THR A 63 14.19 31.01 21.00
C THR A 63 15.16 30.48 19.94
N THR A 64 16.45 30.75 20.09
CA THR A 64 17.48 30.32 19.11
C THR A 64 17.60 28.79 19.07
N GLU A 65 17.57 28.14 20.22
CA GLU A 65 17.62 26.69 20.34
C GLU A 65 16.38 26.03 19.77
N LEU A 66 15.19 26.54 20.10
CA LEU A 66 13.92 26.03 19.55
C LEU A 66 13.89 26.15 18.02
N GLN A 67 14.31 27.27 17.46
CA GLN A 67 14.42 27.43 16.00
C GLN A 67 15.45 26.48 15.40
N ARG A 68 16.61 26.32 16.05
CA ARG A 68 17.68 25.43 15.61
C ARG A 68 17.20 23.96 15.58
N ILE A 69 16.48 23.53 16.60
CA ILE A 69 15.87 22.19 16.67
C ILE A 69 14.91 21.96 15.50
N GLN A 70 14.06 22.93 15.18
CA GLN A 70 13.15 22.83 14.04
C GLN A 70 13.90 22.75 12.70
N TYR A 71 14.97 23.54 12.53
CA TYR A 71 15.81 23.48 11.33
C TYR A 71 16.53 22.13 11.18
N ILE A 72 17.03 21.57 12.28
CA ILE A 72 17.63 20.22 12.29
C ILE A 72 16.58 19.18 11.91
N TRP A 73 15.39 19.24 12.53
CA TRP A 73 14.30 18.32 12.24
C TRP A 73 13.87 18.37 10.76
N GLN A 74 13.72 19.55 10.17
CA GLN A 74 13.37 19.71 8.75
C GLN A 74 14.37 19.00 7.83
N ARG A 75 15.67 19.11 8.12
CA ARG A 75 16.73 18.44 7.32
C ARG A 75 16.66 16.93 7.42
N VAL A 76 16.59 16.39 8.63
CA VAL A 76 16.50 14.95 8.87
C VAL A 76 15.20 14.39 8.28
N ALA A 77 14.09 15.10 8.42
CA ALA A 77 12.80 14.70 7.84
C ALA A 77 12.84 14.61 6.31
N GLU A 78 13.65 15.45 5.65
CA GLU A 78 13.84 15.37 4.19
C GLU A 78 14.70 14.16 3.80
N ASP A 79 15.79 13.86 4.52
CA ASP A 79 16.63 12.70 4.24
C ASP A 79 15.85 11.38 4.32
N TYR A 80 14.85 11.32 5.19
CA TYR A 80 13.99 10.16 5.37
C TYR A 80 12.62 10.26 4.66
N ALA A 81 12.37 11.33 3.90
CA ALA A 81 11.10 11.53 3.19
C ALA A 81 10.68 10.38 2.26
N PRO A 82 11.60 9.66 1.58
CA PRO A 82 11.24 8.52 0.73
C PRO A 82 10.71 7.30 1.49
N PHE A 83 10.91 7.25 2.81
CA PHE A 83 10.59 6.08 3.64
C PHE A 83 9.26 6.24 4.38
N ASP A 84 8.63 5.11 4.71
CA ASP A 84 7.44 5.06 5.57
C ASP A 84 7.85 5.11 7.05
N VAL A 85 8.34 6.28 7.46
CA VAL A 85 8.85 6.56 8.80
C VAL A 85 8.44 7.96 9.26
N ASP A 86 8.13 8.08 10.53
CA ASP A 86 7.92 9.37 11.18
C ASP A 86 9.20 9.83 11.88
N VAL A 87 9.79 10.92 11.39
CA VAL A 87 10.85 11.65 12.09
C VAL A 87 10.18 12.64 13.03
N THR A 88 10.30 12.44 14.32
CA THR A 88 9.59 13.22 15.33
C THR A 88 10.49 13.80 16.40
N THR A 89 10.12 14.97 16.91
CA THR A 89 10.71 15.57 18.12
C THR A 89 9.84 15.34 19.36
N GLU A 90 8.63 14.77 19.19
CA GLU A 90 7.77 14.40 20.30
C GLU A 90 8.31 13.15 21.00
N ALA A 91 8.33 13.20 22.33
CA ALA A 91 8.68 12.03 23.12
C ALA A 91 7.59 10.95 22.97
N VAL A 92 7.94 9.88 22.31
CA VAL A 92 7.02 8.77 22.01
C VAL A 92 7.07 7.70 23.11
N PRO A 93 5.98 6.95 23.33
CA PRO A 93 5.99 5.77 24.18
C PRO A 93 7.03 4.76 23.73
N LEU A 94 7.58 4.00 24.69
CA LEU A 94 8.69 3.08 24.43
C LEU A 94 8.30 1.97 23.43
N ASP A 95 7.06 1.55 23.40
CA ASP A 95 6.51 0.55 22.48
C ASP A 95 6.45 1.00 21.01
N LEU A 96 6.64 2.29 20.72
CA LEU A 96 6.84 2.80 19.35
C LEU A 96 8.31 2.78 18.91
N ILE A 97 9.24 2.52 19.82
CA ILE A 97 10.69 2.43 19.56
C ILE A 97 11.20 1.01 19.72
N SER A 98 10.74 0.31 20.77
CA SER A 98 11.18 -1.04 21.10
C SER A 98 10.39 -2.06 20.31
N ARG A 99 11.09 -2.92 19.57
CA ARG A 99 10.48 -4.03 18.86
C ARG A 99 10.26 -5.21 19.81
N SER A 100 9.00 -5.58 20.07
CA SER A 100 8.64 -6.61 21.05
C SER A 100 8.88 -8.05 20.54
N SER A 101 8.83 -8.27 19.21
CA SER A 101 9.06 -9.57 18.57
C SER A 101 9.39 -9.40 17.08
N SER A 102 9.80 -10.47 16.41
CA SER A 102 10.05 -10.46 14.96
C SER A 102 8.79 -10.19 14.11
N THR A 103 7.61 -10.37 14.67
CA THR A 103 6.32 -10.07 14.01
C THR A 103 5.77 -8.70 14.35
N ASP A 104 6.41 -7.98 15.27
CA ASP A 104 6.08 -6.61 15.60
C ASP A 104 6.52 -5.70 14.45
N ASP A 105 5.57 -4.99 13.85
CA ASP A 105 5.78 -4.08 12.74
C ASP A 105 5.72 -2.59 13.16
N VAL A 106 5.66 -2.32 14.48
CA VAL A 106 5.70 -0.96 15.05
C VAL A 106 6.97 -0.84 15.90
N PHE A 107 7.97 -0.16 15.39
CA PHE A 107 9.25 0.03 16.08
C PHE A 107 10.06 1.18 15.48
N GLY A 108 11.18 1.50 16.11
CA GLY A 108 12.01 2.61 15.65
C GLY A 108 13.37 2.67 16.30
N THR A 109 13.96 3.85 16.22
CA THR A 109 15.19 4.18 16.93
C THR A 109 15.09 5.58 17.54
N THR A 110 15.87 5.81 18.58
CA THR A 110 16.11 7.14 19.14
C THR A 110 17.48 7.62 18.73
N VAL A 111 17.58 8.85 18.28
CA VAL A 111 18.83 9.58 18.18
C VAL A 111 18.88 10.59 19.31
N LEU A 112 19.84 10.45 20.20
CA LEU A 112 20.01 11.32 21.36
C LEU A 112 21.03 12.41 21.04
N ILE A 113 20.58 13.64 20.94
CA ILE A 113 21.39 14.82 20.62
C ILE A 113 21.84 15.46 21.94
N THR A 114 23.13 15.33 22.25
CA THR A 114 23.69 15.73 23.54
C THR A 114 25.10 16.29 23.43
N ASN A 115 25.68 16.68 24.55
CA ASN A 115 27.11 16.99 24.67
C ASN A 115 27.91 15.69 24.88
N SER A 116 29.07 15.56 24.23
CA SER A 116 29.93 14.38 24.39
C SER A 116 30.52 14.22 25.79
N THR A 117 30.63 15.32 26.56
CA THR A 117 31.25 15.32 27.87
C THR A 117 30.45 14.47 28.87
N GLY A 118 31.10 13.47 29.45
CA GLY A 118 30.49 12.58 30.45
C GLY A 118 29.60 11.47 29.88
N VAL A 119 29.42 11.40 28.55
CA VAL A 119 28.64 10.36 27.88
C VAL A 119 29.53 9.45 27.06
N TYR A 120 30.29 10.01 26.11
CA TYR A 120 31.18 9.26 25.23
C TYR A 120 32.38 10.11 24.83
N SER A 121 33.58 9.68 25.21
CA SER A 121 34.80 10.44 24.94
C SER A 121 35.34 10.15 23.54
N CYS A 122 35.06 11.05 22.59
CA CYS A 122 35.61 11.01 21.23
C CYS A 122 35.75 12.41 20.66
N SER A 123 36.50 12.54 19.58
CA SER A 123 36.53 13.70 18.69
C SER A 123 35.68 13.41 17.46
N CYS A 124 34.45 12.95 17.67
CA CYS A 124 33.51 12.52 16.64
C CYS A 124 32.17 13.29 16.75
N GLY A 125 31.46 13.43 15.63
CA GLY A 125 30.15 14.08 15.59
C GLY A 125 29.01 13.21 16.14
N GLY A 126 29.19 11.90 16.09
CA GLY A 126 28.23 10.94 16.60
C GLY A 126 28.80 9.56 16.69
N VAL A 127 28.04 8.61 17.17
CA VAL A 127 28.35 7.19 17.23
C VAL A 127 27.08 6.36 17.36
N ALA A 128 27.00 5.28 16.58
CA ALA A 128 25.88 4.34 16.63
C ALA A 128 26.32 2.90 16.44
N TYR A 129 25.50 1.96 16.86
CA TYR A 129 25.66 0.55 16.55
C TYR A 129 25.03 0.22 15.21
N LEU A 130 25.68 -0.66 14.45
CA LEU A 130 25.29 -1.04 13.10
C LEU A 130 24.16 -2.08 13.11
N GLY A 131 23.10 -1.87 12.32
CA GLY A 131 22.09 -2.86 12.03
C GLY A 131 21.22 -3.24 13.23
N VAL A 132 20.81 -2.28 14.05
CA VAL A 132 20.05 -2.50 15.28
C VAL A 132 18.61 -1.94 15.21
N PHE A 133 18.22 -1.38 14.07
CA PHE A 133 16.91 -0.73 13.92
C PHE A 133 15.76 -1.70 14.18
N ASP A 134 15.83 -2.91 13.65
CA ASP A 134 14.83 -3.97 13.79
C ASP A 134 15.20 -5.03 14.85
N ASP A 135 16.23 -4.79 15.66
CA ASP A 135 16.56 -5.67 16.80
C ASP A 135 15.44 -5.63 17.85
N THR A 136 15.11 -6.78 18.40
CA THR A 136 14.17 -6.93 19.52
C THR A 136 14.76 -6.55 20.89
N ARG A 137 15.99 -6.06 20.91
CA ARG A 137 16.69 -5.62 22.11
C ARG A 137 17.16 -4.17 21.93
N ASP A 138 16.80 -3.31 22.88
CA ASP A 138 17.23 -1.91 22.89
C ASP A 138 18.64 -1.70 23.47
N PHE A 139 19.36 -2.79 23.77
CA PHE A 139 20.68 -2.73 24.39
C PHE A 139 21.67 -1.85 23.58
N TYR A 140 21.58 -1.87 22.25
CA TYR A 140 22.45 -1.13 21.34
C TYR A 140 21.87 0.21 20.88
N LYS A 141 20.74 0.63 21.44
CA LYS A 141 20.12 1.95 21.22
C LYS A 141 20.33 2.83 22.46
N PRO A 142 20.23 4.18 22.37
CA PRO A 142 20.04 5.01 21.18
C PRO A 142 21.33 5.20 20.36
N ALA A 143 21.21 5.79 19.15
CA ALA A 143 22.32 6.45 18.48
C ALA A 143 22.65 7.77 19.22
N LEU A 144 23.92 8.18 19.26
CA LEU A 144 24.37 9.37 19.95
C LEU A 144 24.92 10.39 18.95
N VAL A 145 24.51 11.65 19.07
CA VAL A 145 25.02 12.78 18.28
C VAL A 145 25.49 13.90 19.19
N PHE A 146 26.72 14.38 18.98
CA PHE A 146 27.40 15.31 19.86
C PHE A 146 27.46 16.71 19.26
N TYR A 147 26.43 17.52 19.53
CA TYR A 147 26.29 18.84 18.94
C TYR A 147 27.48 19.78 19.24
N ASN A 148 28.17 19.60 20.38
CA ASN A 148 29.36 20.39 20.74
C ASN A 148 30.57 20.12 19.83
N GLN A 149 30.64 18.97 19.17
CA GLN A 149 31.66 18.60 18.18
C GLN A 149 31.26 19.02 16.74
N LEU A 150 30.05 19.49 16.55
CA LEU A 150 29.41 19.79 15.27
C LEU A 150 29.19 21.29 15.08
N GLY A 151 30.29 22.05 15.06
CA GLY A 151 30.26 23.51 14.87
C GLY A 151 29.45 24.25 15.93
N ALA A 152 29.55 23.81 17.19
CA ALA A 152 28.77 24.33 18.32
C ALA A 152 27.24 24.32 18.06
N GLY A 153 26.73 23.17 17.60
CA GLY A 153 25.31 23.00 17.31
C GLY A 153 24.88 23.59 15.97
N ASN A 154 25.77 23.67 14.98
CA ASN A 154 25.40 24.07 13.62
C ASN A 154 24.31 23.15 13.08
N GLU A 155 23.17 23.73 12.63
CA GLU A 155 21.98 22.96 12.24
C GLU A 155 22.24 21.92 11.15
N LYS A 156 23.06 22.28 10.14
CA LYS A 156 23.40 21.36 9.05
C LYS A 156 24.27 20.21 9.57
N TYR A 157 25.32 20.52 10.31
CA TYR A 157 26.27 19.48 10.78
C TYR A 157 25.58 18.52 11.75
N VAL A 158 24.70 19.02 12.62
CA VAL A 158 23.95 18.17 13.54
C VAL A 158 22.95 17.29 12.78
N ALA A 159 22.25 17.84 11.80
CA ALA A 159 21.29 17.06 10.99
C ALA A 159 21.98 15.96 10.18
N GLU A 160 23.10 16.29 9.50
CA GLU A 160 23.91 15.30 8.75
C GLU A 160 24.40 14.17 9.67
N ALA A 161 24.87 14.51 10.87
CA ALA A 161 25.28 13.50 11.83
C ALA A 161 24.08 12.66 12.32
N ILE A 162 22.91 13.24 12.53
CA ILE A 162 21.70 12.48 12.90
C ILE A 162 21.33 11.47 11.82
N SER A 163 21.25 11.90 10.56
CA SER A 163 20.91 11.02 9.44
C SER A 163 21.95 9.92 9.26
N HIS A 164 23.23 10.24 9.43
CA HIS A 164 24.35 9.29 9.38
C HIS A 164 24.24 8.23 10.49
N GLU A 165 24.11 8.64 11.76
CA GLU A 165 24.06 7.71 12.89
C GLU A 165 22.77 6.86 12.89
N ALA A 166 21.64 7.41 12.48
CA ALA A 166 20.42 6.63 12.25
C ALA A 166 20.59 5.66 11.08
N GLY A 167 21.33 6.03 10.03
CA GLY A 167 21.72 5.15 8.93
C GLY A 167 22.53 3.94 9.41
N HIS A 168 23.45 4.12 10.36
CA HIS A 168 24.14 3.00 11.00
C HIS A 168 23.17 2.05 11.71
N ASN A 169 22.21 2.57 12.47
CA ASN A 169 21.19 1.71 13.08
C ASN A 169 20.46 0.87 12.02
N MET A 170 20.29 1.39 10.81
CA MET A 170 19.65 0.73 9.66
C MET A 170 20.61 -0.07 8.78
N GLY A 171 21.81 -0.38 9.27
CA GLY A 171 22.75 -1.30 8.63
C GLY A 171 23.75 -0.67 7.67
N LEU A 172 23.76 0.64 7.52
CA LEU A 172 24.67 1.32 6.59
C LEU A 172 26.08 1.47 7.16
N SER A 173 27.07 1.18 6.34
CA SER A 173 28.51 1.41 6.61
C SER A 173 28.95 2.75 6.03
N HIS A 174 30.13 3.24 6.46
CA HIS A 174 30.65 4.49 5.93
C HIS A 174 30.92 4.44 4.43
N ASP A 175 30.60 5.53 3.76
CA ASP A 175 31.01 5.85 2.40
C ASP A 175 32.37 6.57 2.43
N GLY A 176 33.38 5.86 2.01
CA GLY A 176 34.75 6.35 1.99
C GLY A 176 35.46 5.99 0.69
N THR A 177 36.79 6.08 0.73
CA THR A 177 37.70 5.64 -0.33
C THR A 177 38.78 4.74 0.25
N ALA A 178 39.64 4.20 -0.59
CA ALA A 178 40.80 3.41 -0.12
C ALA A 178 41.72 4.20 0.84
N THR A 179 41.67 5.53 0.84
CA THR A 179 42.57 6.41 1.61
C THR A 179 41.84 7.31 2.61
N ALA A 180 40.52 7.34 2.61
CA ALA A 180 39.72 8.15 3.51
C ALA A 180 38.51 7.34 4.00
N ASN A 181 38.29 7.30 5.32
CA ASN A 181 37.16 6.59 5.92
C ASN A 181 35.83 7.21 5.55
N TYR A 182 35.78 8.50 5.24
CA TYR A 182 34.62 9.27 4.87
C TYR A 182 34.88 10.04 3.59
N TYR A 183 34.02 9.91 2.61
CA TYR A 183 34.07 10.71 1.40
C TYR A 183 33.47 12.09 1.65
N SER A 184 34.25 13.15 1.36
CA SER A 184 33.82 14.53 1.60
C SER A 184 33.02 15.14 0.44
N GLY A 185 32.76 14.34 -0.59
CA GLY A 185 31.96 14.75 -1.74
C GLY A 185 32.75 15.38 -2.87
N GLN A 186 32.03 15.87 -3.88
CA GLN A 186 32.56 16.43 -5.14
C GLN A 186 31.65 17.50 -5.69
N GLY A 187 32.14 18.24 -6.68
CA GLY A 187 31.41 19.38 -7.24
C GLY A 187 31.44 20.59 -6.30
N SER A 188 30.61 21.58 -6.60
CA SER A 188 30.51 22.82 -5.82
C SER A 188 29.19 23.54 -6.06
N GLY A 189 28.91 24.57 -5.27
CA GLY A 189 27.67 25.36 -5.35
C GLY A 189 26.45 24.58 -4.88
N THR A 190 25.27 24.93 -5.38
CA THR A 190 23.98 24.32 -4.97
C THR A 190 23.86 22.84 -5.32
N THR A 191 24.67 22.37 -6.26
CA THR A 191 24.74 20.98 -6.72
C THR A 191 26.05 20.28 -6.35
N GLY A 192 26.85 20.86 -5.44
CA GLY A 192 27.98 20.16 -4.83
C GLY A 192 27.44 19.02 -3.96
N TRP A 193 27.90 17.78 -4.20
CA TRP A 193 27.31 16.54 -3.72
C TRP A 193 28.23 15.78 -2.75
N ALA A 194 27.64 15.15 -1.74
CA ALA A 194 28.29 14.13 -0.90
C ALA A 194 27.27 13.04 -0.48
N PRO A 195 27.75 11.82 -0.16
CA PRO A 195 26.88 10.80 0.44
C PRO A 195 26.63 11.09 1.93
N ILE A 196 25.44 10.74 2.44
CA ILE A 196 25.06 10.87 3.86
C ILE A 196 26.01 10.03 4.74
N MET A 197 26.35 8.80 4.31
CA MET A 197 27.29 7.94 5.05
C MET A 197 28.76 8.32 4.88
N GLY A 198 29.05 9.42 4.17
CA GLY A 198 30.35 10.10 4.11
C GLY A 198 30.44 11.26 5.11
N VAL A 199 30.98 12.41 4.67
CA VAL A 199 31.07 13.65 5.44
C VAL A 199 30.59 14.84 4.60
N GLY A 200 29.27 15.06 4.58
CA GLY A 200 28.59 16.02 3.72
C GLY A 200 28.55 17.47 4.22
N TYR A 201 29.21 17.81 5.32
CA TYR A 201 29.09 19.11 6.00
C TYR A 201 29.29 20.33 5.08
N TYR A 202 30.15 20.22 4.09
CA TYR A 202 30.55 21.32 3.22
C TYR A 202 29.91 21.28 1.83
N GLN A 203 29.07 20.26 1.54
CA GLN A 203 28.35 20.16 0.27
C GLN A 203 26.89 20.62 0.45
N ALA A 204 26.32 21.20 -0.59
CA ALA A 204 24.94 21.68 -0.52
C ALA A 204 23.91 20.55 -0.64
N LEU A 205 24.21 19.54 -1.48
CA LEU A 205 23.41 18.36 -1.74
C LEU A 205 24.02 17.15 -1.04
N VAL A 206 23.30 16.56 -0.09
CA VAL A 206 23.76 15.38 0.64
C VAL A 206 22.68 14.32 0.54
N GLN A 207 23.04 13.15 -0.01
CA GLN A 207 22.06 12.15 -0.43
C GLN A 207 22.46 10.74 -0.01
N TRP A 208 21.52 9.81 0.02
CA TRP A 208 21.81 8.38 0.10
C TRP A 208 22.55 7.91 -1.15
N SER A 209 23.42 6.92 -1.01
CA SER A 209 24.37 6.52 -2.03
C SER A 209 24.34 5.02 -2.29
N LYS A 210 24.96 4.60 -3.38
CA LYS A 210 25.38 3.21 -3.65
C LYS A 210 26.83 3.15 -4.16
N GLY A 211 27.63 4.12 -3.73
CA GLY A 211 29.05 4.18 -4.07
C GLY A 211 29.35 4.65 -5.51
N GLU A 212 28.48 5.45 -6.11
CA GLU A 212 28.67 5.98 -7.48
C GLU A 212 29.57 7.22 -7.51
N TYR A 213 30.79 7.10 -6.98
CA TYR A 213 31.84 8.12 -7.02
C TYR A 213 33.21 7.47 -7.16
N THR A 214 34.22 8.23 -7.61
CA THR A 214 35.55 7.68 -7.86
C THR A 214 36.20 7.17 -6.59
N GLY A 215 36.64 5.91 -6.63
CA GLY A 215 37.38 5.26 -5.54
C GLY A 215 36.50 4.84 -4.36
N ALA A 216 35.21 4.74 -4.53
CA ALA A 216 34.30 4.26 -3.51
C ALA A 216 34.74 2.91 -2.93
N ASN A 217 34.82 2.79 -1.61
CA ASN A 217 35.17 1.57 -0.90
C ASN A 217 33.94 0.83 -0.35
N ASN A 218 32.78 1.46 -0.40
CA ASN A 218 31.48 0.92 -0.06
C ASN A 218 30.54 1.01 -1.28
N LEU A 219 29.89 -0.10 -1.64
CA LEU A 219 28.96 -0.21 -2.75
C LEU A 219 27.59 -0.70 -2.26
N GLN A 220 27.27 -0.47 -1.00
CA GLN A 220 25.93 -0.76 -0.47
C GLN A 220 24.90 0.05 -1.25
N ASP A 221 23.79 -0.58 -1.59
CA ASP A 221 22.59 0.12 -2.02
C ASP A 221 21.84 0.55 -0.75
N ASP A 222 21.95 1.82 -0.37
CA ASP A 222 21.45 2.33 0.91
C ASP A 222 19.95 2.06 1.07
N TYR A 223 19.15 2.27 0.02
CA TYR A 223 17.70 1.98 0.07
C TYR A 223 17.44 0.49 0.31
N ALA A 224 18.14 -0.40 -0.39
CA ALA A 224 17.96 -1.83 -0.23
C ALA A 224 18.40 -2.32 1.16
N VAL A 225 19.51 -1.81 1.67
CA VAL A 225 20.00 -2.14 3.01
C VAL A 225 19.03 -1.68 4.08
N MET A 226 18.62 -0.40 4.07
CA MET A 226 17.65 0.12 5.05
C MET A 226 16.32 -0.63 5.03
N GLN A 227 15.83 -1.01 3.85
CA GLN A 227 14.62 -1.85 3.73
C GLN A 227 14.83 -3.25 4.36
N SER A 228 16.03 -3.84 4.21
CA SER A 228 16.35 -5.15 4.79
C SER A 228 16.39 -5.12 6.32
N TYR A 229 16.63 -3.94 6.92
CA TYR A 229 16.52 -3.68 8.36
C TYR A 229 15.16 -3.12 8.80
N GLY A 230 14.13 -3.29 7.97
CA GLY A 230 12.76 -3.04 8.34
C GLY A 230 12.28 -1.60 8.15
N LEU A 231 12.99 -0.77 7.37
CA LEU A 231 12.56 0.57 6.97
C LEU A 231 12.01 0.56 5.53
N PRO A 232 10.71 0.38 5.29
CA PRO A 232 10.15 0.32 3.95
C PRO A 232 10.12 1.70 3.28
N LEU A 233 10.20 1.72 1.95
CA LEU A 233 9.86 2.93 1.19
C LEU A 233 8.36 3.23 1.32
N ARG A 234 7.98 4.48 1.14
CA ARG A 234 6.58 4.90 1.03
C ARG A 234 5.94 4.27 -0.21
N THR A 235 4.62 4.15 -0.17
CA THR A 235 3.83 3.94 -1.38
C THR A 235 3.88 5.21 -2.22
N ASP A 236 3.99 5.04 -3.52
CA ASP A 236 3.90 6.07 -4.55
C ASP A 236 2.63 6.91 -4.33
N ASP A 237 2.78 8.24 -4.26
CA ASP A 237 1.69 9.16 -3.95
C ASP A 237 1.03 9.73 -5.22
N HIS A 238 1.69 9.62 -6.38
CA HIS A 238 1.16 10.02 -7.68
C HIS A 238 1.45 8.97 -8.75
N GLY A 239 0.59 8.90 -9.78
CA GLY A 239 0.76 7.88 -10.81
C GLY A 239 1.81 8.23 -11.86
N ASN A 240 2.55 7.22 -12.30
CA ASN A 240 3.74 7.33 -13.16
C ASN A 240 3.44 7.52 -14.68
N THR A 241 2.18 7.61 -15.07
CA THR A 241 1.79 7.67 -16.49
C THR A 241 0.62 8.64 -16.73
N ALA A 242 0.42 9.06 -17.95
CA ALA A 242 -0.74 9.89 -18.30
C ALA A 242 -2.10 9.24 -17.93
N ALA A 243 -2.18 7.90 -17.97
CA ALA A 243 -3.41 7.16 -17.63
C ALA A 243 -3.68 7.11 -16.10
N THR A 244 -2.64 7.30 -15.29
CA THR A 244 -2.72 7.29 -13.82
C THR A 244 -2.41 8.66 -13.22
N ALA A 245 -2.33 9.70 -14.05
CA ALA A 245 -1.95 11.05 -13.66
C ALA A 245 -2.88 11.62 -12.59
N THR A 246 -2.30 12.29 -11.62
CA THR A 246 -3.04 13.04 -10.60
C THR A 246 -3.55 14.35 -11.21
N LEU A 247 -4.83 14.67 -10.99
CA LEU A 247 -5.40 15.91 -11.48
C LEU A 247 -4.88 17.10 -10.67
N LEU A 248 -4.27 18.07 -11.35
CA LEU A 248 -3.95 19.37 -10.75
C LEU A 248 -5.22 20.22 -10.65
N THR A 249 -5.52 20.64 -9.43
CA THR A 249 -6.66 21.51 -9.13
C THR A 249 -6.19 22.87 -8.61
N GLY A 250 -7.06 23.85 -8.68
CA GLY A 250 -6.75 25.20 -8.19
C GLY A 250 -7.89 26.19 -8.38
N SER A 251 -7.58 27.46 -8.43
CA SER A 251 -8.56 28.53 -8.58
C SER A 251 -8.33 29.31 -9.87
N ALA A 252 -9.41 29.73 -10.53
CA ALA A 252 -9.38 30.57 -11.72
C ALA A 252 -9.78 32.01 -11.38
N SER A 253 -9.01 32.97 -11.91
CA SER A 253 -9.30 34.40 -11.80
C SER A 253 -8.68 35.15 -12.98
N GLY A 254 -9.45 36.07 -13.59
CA GLY A 254 -8.94 36.93 -14.67
C GLY A 254 -8.44 36.18 -15.92
N GLY A 255 -9.01 35.00 -16.23
CA GLY A 255 -8.60 34.19 -17.38
C GLY A 255 -7.32 33.37 -17.14
N ILE A 256 -6.85 33.28 -15.89
CA ILE A 256 -5.71 32.47 -15.47
C ILE A 256 -6.16 31.52 -14.36
N SER A 257 -5.79 30.26 -14.48
CA SER A 257 -5.92 29.24 -13.42
C SER A 257 -4.58 29.10 -12.70
N THR A 258 -4.61 29.23 -11.38
CA THR A 258 -3.47 28.94 -10.49
C THR A 258 -3.67 27.56 -9.91
N LEU A 259 -2.80 26.62 -10.29
CA LEU A 259 -2.85 25.22 -9.88
C LEU A 259 -1.69 24.93 -8.92
N ALA A 260 -1.90 24.01 -7.98
CA ALA A 260 -0.85 23.60 -7.05
C ALA A 260 -0.99 22.11 -6.67
N SER A 261 0.14 21.51 -6.37
CA SER A 261 0.26 20.19 -5.75
C SER A 261 1.54 20.10 -4.94
N GLN A 262 1.72 18.98 -4.29
CA GLN A 262 2.96 18.57 -3.62
C GLN A 262 3.09 17.06 -3.79
N GLY A 263 4.30 16.54 -3.73
CA GLY A 263 4.56 15.11 -3.84
C GLY A 263 5.91 14.73 -3.25
N VAL A 264 6.21 13.47 -3.32
CA VAL A 264 7.49 12.86 -2.93
C VAL A 264 7.93 11.95 -4.05
N ILE A 265 9.13 12.14 -4.54
CA ILE A 265 9.79 11.11 -5.35
C ILE A 265 10.38 10.09 -4.37
N GLU A 266 9.82 8.88 -4.31
CA GLU A 266 10.21 7.87 -3.31
C GLU A 266 11.37 6.99 -3.75
N ARG A 267 11.64 6.94 -5.03
CA ARG A 267 12.70 6.08 -5.60
C ARG A 267 13.27 6.64 -6.89
N PRO A 268 14.47 6.22 -7.29
CA PRO A 268 15.14 6.76 -8.49
C PRO A 268 14.39 6.53 -9.82
N THR A 269 13.43 5.61 -9.83
CA THR A 269 12.61 5.28 -11.03
C THR A 269 11.22 5.87 -10.99
N ASP A 270 10.92 6.63 -9.98
CA ASP A 270 9.63 7.23 -9.75
C ASP A 270 9.42 8.47 -10.62
N VAL A 271 8.20 8.64 -11.11
CA VAL A 271 7.80 9.75 -11.99
C VAL A 271 6.38 10.18 -11.64
N ASP A 272 6.21 11.28 -10.99
CA ASP A 272 4.91 11.85 -10.67
C ASP A 272 4.31 12.57 -11.87
N VAL A 273 3.20 12.07 -12.39
CA VAL A 273 2.52 12.68 -13.54
C VAL A 273 1.25 13.38 -13.09
N PHE A 274 1.14 14.64 -13.49
CA PHE A 274 -0.02 15.49 -13.23
C PHE A 274 -0.74 15.83 -14.52
N ALA A 275 -2.06 15.73 -14.52
CA ALA A 275 -2.92 16.18 -15.62
C ALA A 275 -3.58 17.51 -15.27
N PHE A 276 -3.70 18.41 -16.24
CA PHE A 276 -4.43 19.66 -16.10
C PHE A 276 -5.00 20.12 -17.45
N ALA A 277 -6.08 20.90 -17.38
CA ALA A 277 -6.63 21.57 -18.55
C ALA A 277 -6.10 23.00 -18.67
N ALA A 278 -5.86 23.44 -19.89
CA ALA A 278 -5.50 24.83 -20.19
C ALA A 278 -6.01 25.27 -21.55
N ALA A 279 -6.26 26.57 -21.73
CA ALA A 279 -6.41 27.16 -23.05
C ALA A 279 -5.04 27.39 -23.73
N ALA A 280 -5.06 27.69 -25.02
CA ALA A 280 -3.86 28.17 -25.70
C ALA A 280 -3.34 29.47 -25.08
N GLY A 281 -2.02 29.62 -24.95
CA GLY A 281 -1.39 30.81 -24.39
C GLY A 281 -0.19 30.49 -23.50
N THR A 282 0.37 31.49 -22.86
CA THR A 282 1.55 31.33 -22.00
C THR A 282 1.18 30.69 -20.67
N ALA A 283 1.85 29.61 -20.34
CA ALA A 283 1.78 28.95 -19.04
C ALA A 283 3.14 29.00 -18.33
N SER A 284 3.16 29.05 -17.00
CA SER A 284 4.37 29.00 -16.19
C SER A 284 4.24 27.94 -15.11
N PHE A 285 5.36 27.28 -14.83
CA PHE A 285 5.45 26.17 -13.88
C PHE A 285 6.66 26.36 -12.98
N THR A 286 6.50 25.98 -11.71
CA THR A 286 7.59 25.92 -10.75
C THR A 286 7.48 24.66 -9.94
N VAL A 287 8.51 23.83 -9.97
CA VAL A 287 8.72 22.68 -9.08
C VAL A 287 9.86 23.04 -8.16
N SER A 288 9.58 23.06 -6.87
CA SER A 288 10.55 23.41 -5.82
C SER A 288 10.70 22.23 -4.86
N PRO A 289 11.88 21.63 -4.81
CA PRO A 289 12.23 20.67 -3.75
C PRO A 289 12.14 21.31 -2.36
N ALA A 290 12.25 20.51 -1.29
CA ALA A 290 12.24 20.98 0.09
C ALA A 290 13.19 22.18 0.28
N ALA A 291 12.76 23.19 1.01
CA ALA A 291 13.53 24.44 1.15
C ALA A 291 14.80 24.26 1.98
N ARG A 292 14.86 23.21 2.82
CA ARG A 292 16.04 22.88 3.64
C ARG A 292 16.51 21.45 3.34
N SER A 293 17.79 21.33 3.01
CA SER A 293 18.44 20.04 2.72
C SER A 293 17.73 19.24 1.63
N ALA A 294 17.30 19.91 0.55
CA ALA A 294 16.67 19.23 -0.56
C ALA A 294 17.55 18.09 -1.08
N ASN A 295 16.99 16.89 -1.19
CA ASN A 295 17.65 15.74 -1.79
C ASN A 295 17.26 15.54 -3.25
N LEU A 296 16.07 16.02 -3.63
CA LEU A 296 15.58 15.98 -5.00
C LEU A 296 16.27 17.02 -5.87
N ASP A 297 16.89 16.58 -6.96
CA ASP A 297 17.22 17.41 -8.12
C ASP A 297 16.14 17.20 -9.17
N ALA A 298 15.26 18.18 -9.33
CA ALA A 298 14.03 18.03 -10.07
C ALA A 298 14.22 18.14 -11.59
N TRP A 299 13.81 17.12 -12.31
CA TRP A 299 13.66 17.12 -13.75
C TRP A 299 12.17 17.14 -14.11
N VAL A 300 11.76 18.11 -14.93
CA VAL A 300 10.36 18.33 -15.29
C VAL A 300 10.16 18.26 -16.79
N SER A 301 9.18 17.50 -17.25
CA SER A 301 8.75 17.48 -18.65
C SER A 301 7.26 17.80 -18.79
N LEU A 302 6.90 18.54 -19.85
CA LEU A 302 5.52 18.87 -20.20
C LEU A 302 5.17 18.27 -21.56
N ARG A 303 4.03 17.58 -21.63
CA ARG A 303 3.50 16.99 -22.86
C ARG A 303 2.05 17.40 -23.10
N ASP A 304 1.64 17.40 -24.36
CA ASP A 304 0.23 17.50 -24.74
C ASP A 304 -0.50 16.14 -24.64
N ALA A 305 -1.80 16.13 -24.91
CA ALA A 305 -2.63 14.92 -24.87
C ALA A 305 -2.24 13.87 -25.94
N ALA A 306 -1.54 14.25 -26.99
CA ALA A 306 -1.02 13.34 -28.01
C ALA A 306 0.37 12.77 -27.63
N GLY A 307 0.94 13.20 -26.50
CA GLY A 307 2.25 12.79 -26.00
C GLY A 307 3.43 13.60 -26.57
N ASN A 308 3.17 14.65 -27.36
CA ASN A 308 4.23 15.50 -27.88
C ASN A 308 4.90 16.29 -26.75
N LEU A 309 6.22 16.32 -26.73
CA LEU A 309 7.01 17.04 -25.74
C LEU A 309 6.98 18.56 -26.04
N LEU A 310 6.55 19.36 -25.08
CA LEU A 310 6.48 20.81 -25.16
C LEU A 310 7.61 21.52 -24.40
N ALA A 311 8.02 20.93 -23.27
CA ALA A 311 9.14 21.41 -22.46
C ALA A 311 9.86 20.23 -21.77
N ASN A 312 11.17 20.40 -21.53
CA ASN A 312 12.01 19.43 -20.84
C ASN A 312 13.09 20.21 -20.09
N ILE A 313 12.93 20.35 -18.77
CA ILE A 313 13.67 21.28 -17.93
C ILE A 313 14.46 20.51 -16.87
N ASN A 314 15.78 20.67 -16.95
CA ASN A 314 16.75 20.17 -15.99
C ASN A 314 17.87 21.22 -15.86
N PRO A 315 17.76 22.18 -14.92
CA PRO A 315 18.76 23.21 -14.73
C PRO A 315 20.06 22.63 -14.18
N ALA A 316 21.19 22.89 -14.83
CA ALA A 316 22.48 22.27 -14.45
C ALA A 316 23.01 22.68 -13.08
N ASP A 317 22.63 23.86 -12.56
CA ASP A 317 23.19 24.44 -11.34
C ASP A 317 22.12 24.83 -10.31
N ALA A 318 20.92 24.24 -10.43
CA ALA A 318 19.81 24.43 -9.51
C ALA A 318 19.01 23.12 -9.35
N LEU A 319 18.51 22.86 -8.15
CA LEU A 319 17.73 21.66 -7.85
C LEU A 319 16.23 21.85 -8.19
N ASN A 320 15.76 23.08 -8.31
CA ASN A 320 14.39 23.42 -8.71
C ASN A 320 14.28 23.59 -10.24
N ALA A 321 13.08 23.34 -10.77
CA ALA A 321 12.75 23.61 -12.17
C ALA A 321 11.67 24.69 -12.27
N SER A 322 11.98 25.82 -12.90
CA SER A 322 11.02 26.89 -13.19
C SER A 322 11.11 27.30 -14.64
N PHE A 323 9.97 27.37 -15.35
CA PHE A 323 9.93 27.70 -16.77
C PHE A 323 8.59 28.26 -17.20
N SER A 324 8.59 28.91 -18.39
CA SER A 324 7.37 29.28 -19.08
C SER A 324 7.39 28.72 -20.50
N VAL A 325 6.21 28.39 -21.01
CA VAL A 325 6.01 27.81 -22.33
C VAL A 325 4.71 28.30 -22.92
N VAL A 326 4.63 28.39 -24.25
CA VAL A 326 3.39 28.71 -24.96
C VAL A 326 2.66 27.41 -25.29
N LEU A 327 1.49 27.20 -24.69
CA LEU A 327 0.61 26.08 -24.99
C LEU A 327 -0.05 26.30 -26.35
N PRO A 328 0.03 25.35 -27.30
CA PRO A 328 -0.38 25.58 -28.71
C PRO A 328 -1.90 25.56 -28.90
N ALA A 329 -2.66 24.91 -28.02
CA ALA A 329 -4.10 24.72 -28.16
C ALA A 329 -4.79 24.64 -26.80
N SER A 330 -6.12 24.76 -26.78
CA SER A 330 -6.92 24.38 -25.61
C SER A 330 -6.99 22.87 -25.53
N GLY A 331 -6.75 22.29 -24.33
CA GLY A 331 -6.78 20.83 -24.12
C GLY A 331 -6.17 20.41 -22.80
N THR A 332 -6.03 19.09 -22.66
CA THR A 332 -5.35 18.44 -21.52
C THR A 332 -3.85 18.38 -21.76
N TYR A 333 -3.10 18.64 -20.71
CA TYR A 333 -1.64 18.59 -20.68
C TYR A 333 -1.18 17.73 -19.51
N TYR A 334 0.02 17.17 -19.64
CA TYR A 334 0.63 16.31 -18.64
C TYR A 334 2.00 16.86 -18.24
N LEU A 335 2.17 17.14 -16.94
CA LEU A 335 3.44 17.53 -16.35
C LEU A 335 4.00 16.34 -15.60
N ALA A 336 5.23 15.94 -15.88
CA ALA A 336 5.93 14.89 -15.17
C ALA A 336 7.07 15.47 -14.35
N VAL A 337 7.18 15.07 -13.10
CA VAL A 337 8.26 15.40 -12.15
C VAL A 337 9.01 14.12 -11.81
N GLN A 338 10.33 14.16 -11.86
CA GLN A 338 11.19 13.04 -11.48
C GLN A 338 12.53 13.53 -10.96
N GLY A 339 13.28 12.66 -10.28
CA GLY A 339 14.65 12.94 -9.88
C GLY A 339 15.64 12.77 -11.03
N THR A 340 16.70 13.58 -11.02
CA THR A 340 17.79 13.48 -12.00
C THR A 340 19.17 13.52 -11.33
N GLY A 341 20.20 13.18 -12.08
CA GLY A 341 21.59 13.40 -11.73
C GLY A 341 22.20 14.55 -12.50
N LYS A 342 23.45 14.87 -12.22
CA LYS A 342 24.22 15.90 -12.88
C LYS A 342 25.56 15.36 -13.37
N GLY A 343 25.86 15.55 -14.64
CA GLY A 343 27.18 15.26 -15.21
C GLY A 343 27.65 13.81 -15.01
N ASP A 344 28.96 13.62 -14.85
CA ASP A 344 29.57 12.33 -14.61
C ASP A 344 29.82 12.11 -13.10
N PRO A 345 29.14 11.13 -12.48
CA PRO A 345 29.33 10.79 -11.05
C PRO A 345 30.77 10.41 -10.66
N LEU A 346 31.58 9.96 -11.62
CA LEU A 346 32.98 9.61 -11.37
C LEU A 346 33.92 10.83 -11.41
N THR A 347 33.42 12.03 -11.60
CA THR A 347 34.24 13.26 -11.62
C THR A 347 33.69 14.33 -10.66
N THR A 348 32.71 15.12 -11.09
CA THR A 348 32.17 16.24 -10.32
C THR A 348 30.63 16.21 -10.23
N GLY A 349 30.00 15.23 -10.88
CA GLY A 349 28.55 15.05 -10.91
C GLY A 349 28.04 14.07 -9.86
N TYR A 350 26.81 13.66 -9.99
CA TYR A 350 26.14 12.62 -9.20
C TYR A 350 25.07 11.94 -10.06
N SER A 351 24.73 10.68 -9.71
CA SER A 351 23.65 9.96 -10.38
C SER A 351 22.29 10.40 -9.85
N ASN A 352 21.22 9.94 -10.49
CA ASN A 352 19.87 10.16 -9.99
C ASN A 352 19.49 9.27 -8.80
N TYR A 353 20.36 8.38 -8.34
CA TYR A 353 20.07 7.41 -7.29
C TYR A 353 19.56 8.07 -6.00
N GLY A 354 20.25 9.10 -5.53
CA GLY A 354 19.88 9.85 -4.32
C GLY A 354 18.89 11.01 -4.57
N SER A 355 18.53 11.26 -5.83
CA SER A 355 17.66 12.38 -6.22
C SER A 355 16.19 12.02 -5.98
N VAL A 356 15.82 11.90 -4.72
CA VAL A 356 14.49 11.57 -4.20
C VAL A 356 14.16 12.53 -3.06
N GLY A 357 12.87 12.73 -2.76
CA GLY A 357 12.46 13.64 -1.70
C GLY A 357 11.23 14.46 -2.04
N GLN A 358 10.90 15.36 -1.15
CA GLN A 358 9.68 16.16 -1.21
C GLN A 358 9.80 17.32 -2.20
N TYR A 359 8.69 17.66 -2.86
CA TYR A 359 8.58 18.86 -3.69
C TYR A 359 7.21 19.51 -3.61
N SER A 360 7.15 20.80 -3.94
CA SER A 360 5.93 21.54 -4.26
C SER A 360 5.89 21.87 -5.74
N LEU A 361 4.69 21.83 -6.32
CA LEU A 361 4.40 22.23 -7.70
C LEU A 361 3.40 23.38 -7.69
N THR A 362 3.71 24.46 -8.41
CA THR A 362 2.77 25.53 -8.72
C THR A 362 2.76 25.80 -10.22
N ALA A 363 1.57 26.05 -10.76
CA ALA A 363 1.40 26.40 -12.17
C ALA A 363 0.43 27.56 -12.33
N SER A 364 0.71 28.40 -13.31
CA SER A 364 -0.18 29.47 -13.78
C SER A 364 -0.45 29.24 -15.26
N VAL A 365 -1.69 28.89 -15.60
CA VAL A 365 -2.06 28.49 -16.95
C VAL A 365 -3.29 29.26 -17.44
N PRO A 366 -3.44 29.51 -18.74
CA PRO A 366 -4.67 30.12 -19.28
C PRO A 366 -5.88 29.26 -18.96
N THR A 367 -6.92 29.85 -18.39
CA THR A 367 -8.15 29.14 -18.02
C THR A 367 -8.85 28.59 -19.27
N PRO A 368 -9.10 27.28 -19.37
CA PRO A 368 -9.83 26.71 -20.49
C PRO A 368 -11.31 27.11 -20.46
N GLY A 369 -11.99 27.00 -21.60
CA GLY A 369 -13.45 26.90 -21.60
C GLY A 369 -13.87 25.58 -20.98
N ASN A 370 -15.10 25.54 -20.39
CA ASN A 370 -15.59 24.33 -19.75
C ASN A 370 -15.46 23.09 -20.66
N GLN A 371 -14.87 22.01 -20.17
CA GLN A 371 -14.72 20.73 -20.85
C GLN A 371 -15.68 19.71 -20.24
N ALA A 372 -16.08 18.72 -21.04
CA ALA A 372 -16.94 17.68 -20.53
C ALA A 372 -16.18 16.72 -19.60
N PRO A 373 -16.80 16.25 -18.52
CA PRO A 373 -16.19 15.29 -17.59
C PRO A 373 -15.95 13.93 -18.25
N VAL A 374 -15.20 13.06 -17.60
CA VAL A 374 -14.99 11.67 -17.99
C VAL A 374 -15.78 10.76 -17.04
N ALA A 375 -16.74 10.01 -17.60
CA ALA A 375 -17.53 9.05 -16.83
C ALA A 375 -16.81 7.69 -16.73
N VAL A 376 -16.64 7.16 -15.52
CA VAL A 376 -16.04 5.85 -15.24
C VAL A 376 -16.96 5.04 -14.33
N ILE A 377 -17.27 3.78 -14.74
CA ILE A 377 -18.09 2.85 -13.96
C ILE A 377 -17.20 1.74 -13.38
N ALA A 378 -17.31 1.51 -12.07
CA ALA A 378 -16.88 0.28 -11.41
C ALA A 378 -18.12 -0.48 -10.94
N ALA A 379 -18.13 -1.81 -11.09
CA ALA A 379 -19.20 -2.68 -10.63
C ALA A 379 -18.62 -3.84 -9.81
N SER A 380 -19.30 -4.25 -8.73
CA SER A 380 -18.86 -5.36 -7.87
C SER A 380 -18.80 -6.70 -8.61
N THR A 381 -19.62 -6.88 -9.63
CA THR A 381 -19.59 -8.01 -10.58
C THR A 381 -20.25 -7.62 -11.90
N LEU A 382 -19.80 -8.21 -12.99
CA LEU A 382 -20.43 -8.08 -14.30
C LEU A 382 -21.19 -9.35 -14.71
N ARG A 383 -21.11 -10.44 -13.91
CA ARG A 383 -21.89 -11.66 -14.13
C ARG A 383 -22.22 -12.34 -12.80
N ALA A 384 -23.47 -12.72 -12.61
CA ALA A 384 -23.95 -13.48 -11.45
C ALA A 384 -25.28 -14.17 -11.76
N THR A 385 -25.76 -15.04 -10.85
CA THR A 385 -27.05 -15.74 -10.97
C THR A 385 -28.16 -14.96 -10.27
N ALA A 386 -29.34 -14.87 -10.87
CA ALA A 386 -30.52 -14.24 -10.28
C ALA A 386 -31.00 -14.99 -9.01
N PRO A 387 -31.50 -14.28 -7.98
CA PRO A 387 -31.47 -12.83 -7.81
C PRO A 387 -30.10 -12.35 -7.34
N VAL A 388 -29.64 -11.19 -7.79
CA VAL A 388 -28.34 -10.62 -7.42
C VAL A 388 -28.44 -9.12 -7.16
N SER A 389 -27.73 -8.62 -6.15
CA SER A 389 -27.51 -7.19 -5.93
C SER A 389 -26.11 -6.83 -6.39
N VAL A 390 -25.98 -5.83 -7.27
CA VAL A 390 -24.72 -5.33 -7.81
C VAL A 390 -24.52 -3.93 -7.28
N SER A 391 -23.34 -3.68 -6.69
CA SER A 391 -22.92 -2.34 -6.27
C SER A 391 -22.17 -1.66 -7.41
N PHE A 392 -22.47 -0.39 -7.64
CA PHE A 392 -21.86 0.44 -8.67
C PHE A 392 -21.21 1.65 -8.05
N SER A 393 -20.08 2.07 -8.61
CA SER A 393 -19.36 3.28 -8.21
C SER A 393 -18.97 4.08 -9.44
N GLY A 394 -19.26 5.36 -9.41
CA GLY A 394 -18.81 6.37 -10.36
C GLY A 394 -17.70 7.25 -9.83
N THR A 395 -17.15 6.97 -8.63
CA THR A 395 -16.19 7.85 -7.93
C THR A 395 -14.86 8.04 -8.66
N ALA A 396 -14.54 7.15 -9.61
CA ALA A 396 -13.38 7.30 -10.48
C ALA A 396 -13.61 8.23 -11.67
N SER A 397 -14.84 8.73 -11.86
CA SER A 397 -15.12 9.77 -12.85
C SER A 397 -14.45 11.08 -12.44
N ASN A 398 -13.94 11.82 -13.41
CA ASN A 398 -13.23 13.06 -13.17
C ASN A 398 -13.62 14.15 -14.18
N ASP A 399 -13.32 15.38 -13.82
CA ASP A 399 -13.41 16.55 -14.66
C ASP A 399 -12.08 17.32 -14.59
N VAL A 400 -11.47 17.57 -15.75
CA VAL A 400 -10.11 18.09 -15.86
C VAL A 400 -10.00 19.58 -15.53
N ASP A 401 -11.09 20.33 -15.62
CA ASP A 401 -11.13 21.79 -15.39
C ASP A 401 -12.20 22.22 -14.37
N GLY A 402 -12.85 21.25 -13.71
CA GLY A 402 -13.90 21.51 -12.75
C GLY A 402 -14.15 20.39 -11.75
N SER A 403 -15.41 20.17 -11.47
CA SER A 403 -15.87 19.12 -10.55
C SER A 403 -17.18 18.51 -11.01
N ILE A 404 -17.37 17.22 -10.76
CA ILE A 404 -18.64 16.55 -11.04
C ILE A 404 -19.65 16.90 -9.95
N VAL A 405 -20.81 17.44 -10.38
CA VAL A 405 -21.91 17.87 -9.50
C VAL A 405 -23.10 16.93 -9.54
N ALA A 406 -23.21 16.04 -10.54
CA ALA A 406 -24.28 15.06 -10.63
C ALA A 406 -23.81 13.71 -11.19
N TYR A 407 -24.42 12.63 -10.67
CA TYR A 407 -24.26 11.26 -11.11
C TYR A 407 -25.65 10.64 -11.30
N ASP A 408 -26.00 10.26 -12.54
CA ASP A 408 -27.28 9.67 -12.89
C ASP A 408 -27.07 8.27 -13.47
N TRP A 409 -27.72 7.29 -12.87
CA TRP A 409 -27.65 5.89 -13.24
C TRP A 409 -28.90 5.41 -13.94
N ASN A 410 -28.72 4.62 -15.00
CA ASN A 410 -29.77 3.80 -15.62
C ASN A 410 -29.29 2.34 -15.59
N PHE A 411 -30.04 1.45 -14.93
CA PHE A 411 -29.62 0.06 -14.74
C PHE A 411 -29.99 -0.88 -15.89
N GLY A 412 -30.61 -0.36 -16.95
CA GLY A 412 -30.93 -1.13 -18.16
C GLY A 412 -32.20 -1.99 -18.05
N ASP A 413 -32.89 -1.93 -16.92
CA ASP A 413 -34.19 -2.59 -16.68
C ASP A 413 -35.36 -1.60 -16.52
N GLY A 414 -35.09 -0.32 -16.80
CA GLY A 414 -36.05 0.79 -16.66
C GLY A 414 -35.98 1.52 -15.31
N THR A 415 -35.14 1.07 -14.40
CA THR A 415 -34.91 1.74 -13.12
C THR A 415 -33.74 2.70 -13.18
N MET A 416 -33.77 3.72 -12.34
CA MET A 416 -32.75 4.78 -12.27
C MET A 416 -32.37 5.07 -10.83
N ALA A 417 -31.19 5.64 -10.62
CA ALA A 417 -30.73 6.17 -9.34
C ALA A 417 -29.81 7.39 -9.56
N SER A 418 -29.44 8.07 -8.47
CA SER A 418 -28.47 9.14 -8.46
C SER A 418 -27.45 8.95 -7.33
N GLY A 419 -26.31 9.65 -7.43
CA GLY A 419 -25.22 9.62 -6.44
C GLY A 419 -23.97 8.91 -6.95
N ALA A 420 -22.81 9.27 -6.37
CA ALA A 420 -21.51 8.77 -6.80
C ALA A 420 -21.34 7.25 -6.61
N ALA A 421 -22.08 6.66 -5.67
CA ALA A 421 -22.16 5.21 -5.46
C ALA A 421 -23.60 4.79 -5.21
N THR A 422 -23.98 3.61 -5.71
CA THR A 422 -25.33 3.06 -5.58
C THR A 422 -25.29 1.53 -5.65
N SER A 423 -26.45 0.88 -5.42
CA SER A 423 -26.61 -0.55 -5.63
C SER A 423 -27.95 -0.83 -6.30
N HIS A 424 -28.01 -1.88 -7.11
CA HIS A 424 -29.23 -2.31 -7.77
C HIS A 424 -29.41 -3.82 -7.73
N ALA A 425 -30.66 -4.27 -7.58
CA ALA A 425 -31.02 -5.68 -7.48
C ALA A 425 -31.70 -6.16 -8.77
N TYR A 426 -31.08 -7.14 -9.43
CA TYR A 426 -31.66 -7.82 -10.59
C TYR A 426 -32.34 -9.12 -10.14
N SER A 427 -33.65 -9.19 -10.25
CA SER A 427 -34.46 -10.36 -9.90
C SER A 427 -34.65 -11.35 -11.04
N SER A 428 -34.51 -10.89 -12.27
CA SER A 428 -34.73 -11.70 -13.48
C SER A 428 -33.42 -11.95 -14.25
N PRO A 429 -33.27 -13.11 -14.87
CA PRO A 429 -32.16 -13.33 -15.80
C PRO A 429 -32.25 -12.39 -17.01
N GLY A 430 -31.09 -11.91 -17.47
CA GLY A 430 -31.03 -10.99 -18.59
C GLY A 430 -29.62 -10.41 -18.79
N SER A 431 -29.50 -9.59 -19.82
CA SER A 431 -28.33 -8.77 -20.07
C SER A 431 -28.72 -7.31 -19.98
N TYR A 432 -28.16 -6.61 -19.01
CA TYR A 432 -28.53 -5.25 -18.64
C TYR A 432 -27.39 -4.29 -19.01
N SER A 433 -27.69 -3.30 -19.85
CA SER A 433 -26.74 -2.22 -20.17
C SER A 433 -26.87 -1.12 -19.12
N VAL A 434 -25.95 -1.13 -18.14
CA VAL A 434 -25.90 -0.12 -17.09
C VAL A 434 -25.17 1.09 -17.60
N GLN A 435 -25.78 2.26 -17.49
CA GLN A 435 -25.21 3.54 -17.92
C GLN A 435 -25.06 4.47 -16.73
N LEU A 436 -23.92 5.17 -16.68
CA LEU A 436 -23.69 6.30 -15.81
C LEU A 436 -23.54 7.55 -16.67
N ARG A 437 -24.31 8.58 -16.37
CA ARG A 437 -24.10 9.94 -16.85
C ARG A 437 -23.58 10.79 -15.70
N VAL A 438 -22.49 11.52 -15.93
CA VAL A 438 -21.97 12.52 -15.00
C VAL A 438 -22.09 13.91 -15.61
N THR A 439 -22.35 14.92 -14.76
CA THR A 439 -22.45 16.32 -15.16
C THR A 439 -21.51 17.16 -14.32
N ASP A 440 -20.74 18.05 -14.98
CA ASP A 440 -19.79 18.96 -14.35
C ASP A 440 -20.48 20.23 -13.79
N ASN A 441 -19.70 21.03 -13.07
CA ASN A 441 -20.13 22.32 -12.52
C ASN A 441 -20.33 23.41 -13.59
N GLY A 442 -19.88 23.21 -14.82
CA GLY A 442 -20.11 24.09 -15.98
C GLY A 442 -21.32 23.68 -16.81
N GLY A 443 -21.98 22.54 -16.49
CA GLY A 443 -23.20 22.05 -17.13
C GLY A 443 -22.98 21.09 -18.30
N LEU A 444 -21.75 20.71 -18.63
CA LEU A 444 -21.47 19.64 -19.60
C LEU A 444 -21.62 18.27 -18.98
N SER A 445 -21.86 17.26 -19.82
CA SER A 445 -22.09 15.89 -19.35
C SER A 445 -21.38 14.87 -20.24
N ALA A 446 -20.99 13.76 -19.64
CA ALA A 446 -20.48 12.58 -20.34
C ALA A 446 -21.17 11.32 -19.81
N ALA A 447 -21.12 10.23 -20.58
CA ALA A 447 -21.69 8.95 -20.18
C ALA A 447 -20.75 7.78 -20.47
N SER A 448 -20.84 6.76 -19.63
CA SER A 448 -20.16 5.47 -19.79
C SER A 448 -21.18 4.33 -19.63
N ALA A 449 -20.89 3.14 -20.13
CA ALA A 449 -21.75 1.98 -19.99
C ALA A 449 -20.97 0.70 -19.75
N VAL A 450 -21.55 -0.20 -18.94
CA VAL A 450 -21.06 -1.57 -18.75
C VAL A 450 -22.25 -2.55 -18.87
N THR A 451 -21.98 -3.79 -19.27
CA THR A 451 -23.01 -4.82 -19.36
C THR A 451 -22.94 -5.74 -18.15
N VAL A 452 -24.05 -5.88 -17.43
CA VAL A 452 -24.22 -6.88 -16.37
C VAL A 452 -25.04 -8.04 -16.92
N THR A 453 -24.48 -9.25 -16.90
CA THR A 453 -25.17 -10.49 -17.31
C THR A 453 -25.66 -11.22 -16.07
N VAL A 454 -26.96 -11.42 -15.99
CA VAL A 454 -27.61 -12.17 -14.91
C VAL A 454 -28.09 -13.51 -15.45
N ASP A 455 -27.46 -14.58 -15.00
CA ASP A 455 -27.81 -15.93 -15.41
C ASP A 455 -29.05 -16.44 -14.68
N ALA A 456 -29.78 -17.35 -15.31
CA ALA A 456 -30.90 -18.01 -14.66
C ALA A 456 -30.41 -18.94 -13.53
N PRO A 457 -31.13 -19.02 -12.41
CA PRO A 457 -30.80 -19.98 -11.36
C PRO A 457 -30.93 -21.41 -11.89
N VAL A 458 -29.99 -22.25 -11.57
CA VAL A 458 -30.06 -23.67 -11.90
C VAL A 458 -31.10 -24.31 -10.98
N LEU A 459 -32.27 -24.60 -11.54
CA LEU A 459 -33.29 -25.35 -10.82
C LEU A 459 -32.87 -26.82 -10.79
N LEU A 460 -32.50 -27.31 -9.62
CA LEU A 460 -32.25 -28.74 -9.42
C LEU A 460 -33.56 -29.48 -9.49
N ALA A 461 -33.61 -30.55 -10.30
CA ALA A 461 -34.76 -31.44 -10.36
C ALA A 461 -34.90 -32.20 -9.03
N ASN A 462 -36.09 -32.28 -8.47
CA ASN A 462 -36.34 -33.09 -7.29
C ASN A 462 -36.30 -34.56 -7.62
N MET A 463 -35.74 -35.39 -6.72
CA MET A 463 -35.79 -36.86 -6.81
C MET A 463 -36.25 -37.48 -5.50
N ARG A 464 -36.81 -38.66 -5.55
CA ARG A 464 -37.36 -39.40 -4.43
C ARG A 464 -37.16 -40.90 -4.57
N VAL A 465 -37.21 -41.63 -3.48
CA VAL A 465 -37.36 -43.11 -3.51
C VAL A 465 -38.83 -43.44 -3.80
N ALA A 466 -39.05 -44.17 -4.87
CA ALA A 466 -40.39 -44.55 -5.29
C ALA A 466 -40.78 -45.97 -4.83
N ASP A 467 -39.81 -46.83 -4.62
CA ASP A 467 -40.06 -48.23 -4.27
C ASP A 467 -38.80 -48.89 -3.67
N ILE A 468 -38.97 -49.83 -2.77
CA ILE A 468 -37.90 -50.72 -2.24
C ILE A 468 -38.39 -52.16 -2.36
N ALA A 469 -38.09 -52.80 -3.49
CA ALA A 469 -38.51 -54.19 -3.71
C ALA A 469 -37.57 -55.16 -3.01
N MET A 470 -38.09 -55.91 -2.06
CA MET A 470 -37.36 -56.92 -1.27
C MET A 470 -37.42 -58.30 -1.90
N SER A 471 -36.32 -59.05 -1.76
CA SER A 471 -36.23 -60.45 -2.20
C SER A 471 -35.51 -61.26 -1.13
N LEU A 472 -35.88 -62.57 -1.00
CA LEU A 472 -35.23 -63.50 -0.06
C LEU A 472 -34.67 -64.67 -0.84
N SER A 473 -33.45 -65.04 -0.55
CA SER A 473 -32.81 -66.24 -1.03
C SER A 473 -32.35 -67.13 0.17
N VAL A 474 -32.70 -68.43 0.12
CA VAL A 474 -32.28 -69.39 1.13
C VAL A 474 -31.44 -70.47 0.44
N SER A 475 -30.22 -70.65 0.93
CA SER A 475 -29.30 -71.66 0.42
C SER A 475 -29.71 -73.08 0.84
N ARG A 476 -29.19 -74.10 0.17
CA ARG A 476 -29.39 -75.53 0.55
C ARG A 476 -28.91 -75.86 1.97
N THR A 477 -27.97 -75.03 2.51
CA THR A 477 -27.45 -75.19 3.87
C THR A 477 -28.26 -74.40 4.90
N GLY A 478 -29.42 -73.85 4.52
CA GLY A 478 -30.32 -73.10 5.41
C GLY A 478 -29.87 -71.71 5.75
N SER A 479 -28.88 -71.12 5.06
CA SER A 479 -28.49 -69.72 5.22
C SER A 479 -29.37 -68.81 4.35
N ALA A 480 -30.00 -67.81 4.94
CA ALA A 480 -30.83 -66.81 4.27
C ALA A 480 -30.08 -65.50 4.02
N LYS A 481 -30.39 -64.89 2.89
CA LYS A 481 -29.87 -63.57 2.48
C LYS A 481 -30.99 -62.77 1.78
N ALA A 482 -31.11 -61.51 2.14
CA ALA A 482 -32.07 -60.61 1.52
C ALA A 482 -31.42 -59.70 0.48
N GLY A 483 -32.16 -59.36 -0.54
CA GLY A 483 -31.85 -58.30 -1.52
C GLY A 483 -32.85 -57.17 -1.40
N ALA A 484 -32.43 -55.94 -1.65
CA ALA A 484 -33.27 -54.77 -1.77
C ALA A 484 -32.96 -54.07 -3.09
N ALA A 485 -33.98 -53.79 -3.91
CA ALA A 485 -33.86 -53.04 -5.14
C ALA A 485 -34.57 -51.68 -4.93
N VAL A 486 -33.79 -50.61 -4.77
CA VAL A 486 -34.29 -49.28 -4.50
C VAL A 486 -34.47 -48.54 -5.80
N LYS A 487 -35.69 -48.09 -6.11
CA LYS A 487 -36.03 -47.29 -7.28
C LYS A 487 -36.09 -45.83 -6.98
N VAL A 488 -35.28 -45.04 -7.69
CA VAL A 488 -35.23 -43.57 -7.58
C VAL A 488 -35.83 -42.94 -8.83
N LEU A 489 -36.81 -42.08 -8.65
CA LEU A 489 -37.49 -41.34 -9.71
C LEU A 489 -37.38 -39.85 -9.48
N ASP A 490 -37.41 -39.07 -10.57
CA ASP A 490 -37.54 -37.62 -10.51
C ASP A 490 -39.02 -37.19 -10.23
N ALA A 491 -39.24 -35.87 -10.13
CA ALA A 491 -40.57 -35.30 -9.91
C ALA A 491 -41.56 -35.59 -11.05
N LYS A 492 -41.07 -35.94 -12.25
CA LYS A 492 -41.88 -36.30 -13.41
C LYS A 492 -42.13 -37.84 -13.50
N GLY A 493 -41.58 -38.60 -12.55
CA GLY A 493 -41.70 -40.06 -12.53
C GLY A 493 -40.70 -40.78 -13.45
N LEU A 494 -39.70 -40.08 -13.97
CA LEU A 494 -38.65 -40.67 -14.80
C LEU A 494 -37.52 -41.24 -13.93
N PRO A 495 -36.90 -42.38 -14.35
CA PRO A 495 -35.78 -42.99 -13.65
C PRO A 495 -34.59 -42.04 -13.50
N VAL A 496 -34.01 -41.94 -12.29
CA VAL A 496 -32.78 -41.18 -12.04
C VAL A 496 -31.59 -42.15 -12.06
N ALA A 497 -30.91 -42.23 -13.18
CA ALA A 497 -29.70 -43.04 -13.35
C ALA A 497 -28.48 -42.34 -12.70
N GLY A 498 -27.54 -43.11 -12.15
CA GLY A 498 -26.29 -42.59 -11.59
C GLY A 498 -26.49 -41.85 -10.25
N ALA A 499 -27.61 -42.02 -9.55
CA ALA A 499 -27.81 -41.53 -8.19
C ALA A 499 -27.15 -42.49 -7.19
N THR A 500 -26.38 -41.98 -6.26
CA THR A 500 -25.82 -42.77 -5.15
C THR A 500 -26.85 -42.90 -4.06
N VAL A 501 -27.33 -44.12 -3.84
CA VAL A 501 -28.25 -44.45 -2.74
C VAL A 501 -27.41 -45.02 -1.56
N ALA A 502 -27.50 -44.38 -0.42
CA ALA A 502 -26.94 -44.88 0.84
C ALA A 502 -28.04 -45.58 1.65
N GLY A 503 -27.82 -46.82 2.04
CA GLY A 503 -28.81 -47.59 2.82
C GLY A 503 -28.18 -48.50 3.86
N SER A 504 -29.03 -48.97 4.79
CA SER A 504 -28.60 -49.79 5.89
C SER A 504 -29.59 -50.97 6.11
N TRP A 505 -29.01 -52.13 6.45
CA TRP A 505 -29.71 -53.33 6.86
C TRP A 505 -29.85 -53.38 8.37
N SER A 506 -30.97 -53.88 8.86
CA SER A 506 -31.20 -54.20 10.26
C SER A 506 -32.00 -55.48 10.39
N GLY A 507 -32.13 -56.01 11.60
CA GLY A 507 -32.75 -57.29 11.89
C GLY A 507 -31.79 -58.47 11.80
N LEU A 508 -32.04 -59.48 10.95
CA LEU A 508 -31.20 -60.68 10.80
C LEU A 508 -29.80 -60.41 10.25
N SER A 509 -29.56 -59.22 9.71
CA SER A 509 -28.24 -58.74 9.27
C SER A 509 -28.15 -57.25 9.54
N THR A 510 -26.97 -56.81 9.90
CA THR A 510 -26.67 -55.37 10.08
C THR A 510 -25.49 -54.97 9.22
N SER A 511 -25.68 -54.02 8.32
CA SER A 511 -24.63 -53.47 7.48
C SER A 511 -25.13 -52.17 6.84
N SER A 512 -24.23 -51.34 6.39
CA SER A 512 -24.54 -50.15 5.58
C SER A 512 -23.65 -50.12 4.34
N SER A 513 -24.19 -49.64 3.22
CA SER A 513 -23.46 -49.51 1.97
C SER A 513 -24.10 -48.42 1.10
N SER A 514 -23.39 -48.03 0.06
CA SER A 514 -23.90 -47.12 -0.96
C SER A 514 -23.77 -47.80 -2.34
N VAL A 515 -24.80 -47.68 -3.14
CA VAL A 515 -24.88 -48.28 -4.51
C VAL A 515 -25.40 -47.19 -5.45
N ILE A 516 -24.87 -47.20 -6.68
CA ILE A 516 -25.29 -46.25 -7.73
C ILE A 516 -26.46 -46.90 -8.52
N THR A 517 -27.49 -46.10 -8.80
CA THR A 517 -28.62 -46.53 -9.62
C THR A 517 -28.19 -46.79 -11.08
N ASP A 518 -28.69 -47.88 -11.65
CA ASP A 518 -28.53 -48.21 -13.07
C ASP A 518 -29.37 -47.28 -13.99
N THR A 519 -29.34 -47.57 -15.32
CA THR A 519 -30.08 -46.79 -16.32
C THR A 519 -31.60 -46.81 -16.12
N THR A 520 -32.12 -47.77 -15.36
CA THR A 520 -33.55 -47.85 -14.99
C THR A 520 -33.86 -47.19 -13.67
N GLY A 521 -32.89 -46.49 -13.04
CA GLY A 521 -33.03 -45.80 -11.74
C GLY A 521 -33.02 -46.74 -10.55
N VAL A 522 -32.47 -47.96 -10.64
CA VAL A 522 -32.48 -48.96 -9.55
C VAL A 522 -31.10 -49.19 -8.98
N ALA A 523 -30.98 -49.08 -7.67
CA ALA A 523 -29.81 -49.47 -6.90
C ALA A 523 -30.09 -50.81 -6.16
N ARG A 524 -29.21 -51.83 -6.32
CA ARG A 524 -29.40 -53.18 -5.76
C ARG A 524 -28.45 -53.42 -4.60
N PHE A 525 -29.04 -53.76 -3.46
CA PHE A 525 -28.33 -54.07 -2.22
C PHE A 525 -28.47 -55.54 -1.86
N SER A 526 -27.53 -56.03 -1.09
CA SER A 526 -27.55 -57.40 -0.58
C SER A 526 -27.16 -57.39 0.90
N SER A 527 -27.96 -58.04 1.73
CA SER A 527 -27.67 -58.22 3.18
C SER A 527 -26.51 -59.19 3.43
N GLY A 528 -25.99 -59.20 4.63
CA GLY A 528 -25.23 -60.32 5.17
C GLY A 528 -26.11 -61.59 5.26
N SER A 529 -25.47 -62.77 5.39
CA SER A 529 -26.13 -64.03 5.55
C SER A 529 -26.52 -64.30 6.99
N SER A 530 -27.71 -64.90 7.23
CA SER A 530 -28.15 -65.33 8.58
C SER A 530 -28.60 -66.77 8.55
N ARG A 531 -28.29 -67.57 9.59
CA ARG A 531 -28.77 -68.95 9.79
C ARG A 531 -29.96 -69.01 10.74
N ALA A 532 -30.42 -67.87 11.27
CA ALA A 532 -31.61 -67.83 12.13
C ALA A 532 -32.81 -68.37 11.33
N THR A 533 -33.69 -69.15 11.94
CA THR A 533 -34.82 -69.80 11.28
C THR A 533 -36.07 -68.94 11.26
N THR A 534 -36.10 -67.86 12.06
CA THR A 534 -37.18 -66.89 12.14
C THR A 534 -36.58 -65.49 12.29
N GLY A 535 -37.32 -64.46 11.91
CA GLY A 535 -36.92 -63.05 11.98
C GLY A 535 -37.15 -62.32 10.66
N SER A 536 -36.63 -61.13 10.53
CA SER A 536 -36.76 -60.36 9.32
C SER A 536 -35.47 -59.60 8.98
N PHE A 537 -35.33 -59.29 7.68
CA PHE A 537 -34.37 -58.36 7.17
C PHE A 537 -35.09 -57.07 6.81
N THR A 538 -34.64 -55.96 7.37
CA THR A 538 -35.17 -54.63 7.04
C THR A 538 -34.11 -53.80 6.33
N PHE A 539 -34.45 -53.21 5.22
CA PHE A 539 -33.60 -52.28 4.51
C PHE A 539 -34.16 -50.85 4.65
N THR A 540 -33.30 -49.90 4.95
CA THR A 540 -33.67 -48.46 5.07
C THR A 540 -32.76 -47.62 4.18
N VAL A 541 -33.36 -46.74 3.38
CA VAL A 541 -32.61 -45.72 2.64
C VAL A 541 -32.32 -44.55 3.55
N ASN A 542 -31.05 -44.26 3.74
CA ASN A 542 -30.58 -43.19 4.61
C ASN A 542 -30.41 -41.86 3.84
N ASN A 543 -29.97 -41.90 2.58
CA ASN A 543 -29.78 -40.72 1.75
C ASN A 543 -29.69 -41.09 0.24
N VAL A 544 -29.98 -40.12 -0.62
CA VAL A 544 -29.77 -40.23 -2.07
C VAL A 544 -29.10 -38.97 -2.58
N THR A 545 -28.00 -39.08 -3.34
CA THR A 545 -27.26 -37.95 -3.91
C THR A 545 -27.06 -38.12 -5.40
N ARG A 546 -27.24 -37.00 -6.14
CA ARG A 546 -26.97 -36.94 -7.60
C ARG A 546 -26.72 -35.46 -7.98
N SER A 547 -25.68 -35.19 -8.76
CA SER A 547 -25.45 -33.86 -9.31
C SER A 547 -26.63 -33.47 -10.22
N GLY A 548 -27.13 -32.23 -10.08
CA GLY A 548 -28.30 -31.71 -10.80
C GLY A 548 -29.65 -32.09 -10.19
N TYR A 549 -29.67 -32.77 -9.03
CA TYR A 549 -30.91 -33.16 -8.33
C TYR A 549 -30.87 -32.78 -6.86
N THR A 550 -32.05 -32.52 -6.31
CA THR A 550 -32.29 -32.40 -4.87
C THR A 550 -33.08 -33.63 -4.39
N TYR A 551 -32.56 -34.38 -3.44
CA TYR A 551 -33.28 -35.46 -2.79
C TYR A 551 -34.30 -34.90 -1.81
N VAL A 552 -35.58 -35.32 -1.96
CA VAL A 552 -36.70 -34.89 -1.12
C VAL A 552 -37.25 -36.08 -0.35
N PRO A 553 -36.71 -36.39 0.84
CA PRO A 553 -37.12 -37.58 1.63
C PRO A 553 -38.61 -37.60 1.98
N LEU A 554 -39.21 -36.43 2.19
CA LEU A 554 -40.66 -36.31 2.47
C LEU A 554 -41.57 -36.70 1.29
N SER A 555 -41.02 -36.78 0.09
CA SER A 555 -41.74 -37.20 -1.13
C SER A 555 -41.52 -38.68 -1.44
N ASN A 556 -40.76 -39.42 -0.61
CA ASN A 556 -40.57 -40.84 -0.80
C ASN A 556 -41.95 -41.56 -0.67
N THR A 557 -42.19 -42.49 -1.59
CA THR A 557 -43.30 -43.42 -1.45
C THR A 557 -42.94 -44.45 -0.38
N GLU A 558 -41.67 -44.80 -0.29
CA GLU A 558 -41.14 -45.75 0.67
C GLU A 558 -39.71 -45.35 1.07
N THR A 559 -39.39 -45.46 2.37
CA THR A 559 -38.07 -45.16 2.92
C THR A 559 -37.40 -46.42 3.48
N ARG A 560 -38.20 -47.44 3.84
CA ARG A 560 -37.74 -48.74 4.32
C ARG A 560 -38.75 -49.83 3.93
N ASP A 561 -38.23 -51.01 3.74
CA ASP A 561 -39.03 -52.21 3.54
C ASP A 561 -38.46 -53.42 4.31
N THR A 562 -39.27 -54.41 4.56
CA THR A 562 -38.94 -55.58 5.40
C THR A 562 -39.43 -56.87 4.79
N ILE A 563 -38.57 -57.89 4.77
CA ILE A 563 -38.92 -59.24 4.29
C ILE A 563 -38.68 -60.25 5.45
N ALA A 564 -39.69 -61.04 5.75
CA ALA A 564 -39.60 -62.10 6.75
C ALA A 564 -38.92 -63.33 6.15
N ARG A 565 -38.25 -64.05 7.04
CA ARG A 565 -37.72 -65.36 6.76
C ARG A 565 -38.66 -66.44 7.22
#